data_444136b763834f1f7675b40675c52f3b
#
_entry.id   444136b763834f1f7675b40675c52f3b
#
_cell.length_a   1.000
_cell.length_b   1.000
_cell.length_c   1.000
_cell.angle_alpha   90.00
_cell.angle_beta   90.00
_cell.angle_gamma   90.00
#
_symmetry.space_group_name_H-M   'P 1'
#
loop_
_entity.id
_entity.type
_entity.pdbx_description
1 polymer ?
#
loop_
_entity_poly.entity_id
_entity_poly.type
_entity_poly.pdbx_seq_one_letter_code
_entity_poly.pdbx_strand_id
1 'polypeptide(L)'
;MMTQIKTMSEAGVFSMPLLRLLPVFLVAVLLVGTGCEEAVDPVLETDEAFTLYGYLDPSADMQAVRVFSIDGMLQNVQAVPLDASVRTINRATGEEVVWRDSIITYRDRTIGHIFHARFRAEHDTPYQLLATRSDGRSSSVDVRTPPDGEATISNIFSARSQVLVELAWSNVPRVIQAEVSYFVSVPFPDGTDTTTVRVDIKSARVAENSDNTWSVSILPSGDIGVIFSALQLQPGRDTVFLDNIEVRAFVTSEDWESPVGAFDPELLVQPGTFSNVDDGFG
;
A
#
# COMPACT_ATOMS: atom_id res chain seq x y z
N MET A 1 28.89 -27.84 62.56
CA MET A 1 29.57 -29.02 61.99
C MET A 1 30.42 -28.53 60.81
N MET A 2 31.71 -28.41 61.10
CA MET A 2 32.76 -27.95 60.17
C MET A 2 33.08 -29.06 59.17
N THR A 3 33.20 -28.72 57.86
CA THR A 3 33.91 -29.59 56.94
C THR A 3 34.69 -28.79 55.93
N GLN A 4 35.91 -29.02 55.89
CA GLN A 4 37.15 -28.59 55.28
C GLN A 4 37.13 -28.29 53.79
N ILE A 5 37.79 -27.22 53.44
CA ILE A 5 38.29 -26.82 52.15
C ILE A 5 39.50 -27.66 51.79
N LYS A 6 39.54 -28.27 50.62
CA LYS A 6 40.76 -28.90 50.07
C LYS A 6 41.13 -28.16 48.78
N THR A 7 42.13 -27.32 48.91
CA THR A 7 42.88 -26.73 47.81
C THR A 7 43.74 -27.79 47.12
N MET A 8 43.64 -27.91 45.79
CA MET A 8 44.68 -28.49 44.95
C MET A 8 45.11 -27.48 43.92
N SER A 9 46.30 -26.96 44.18
CA SER A 9 47.15 -26.25 43.23
C SER A 9 47.87 -27.29 42.38
N GLU A 10 47.70 -27.21 41.06
CA GLU A 10 48.75 -27.63 40.12
C GLU A 10 48.71 -26.72 38.91
N ALA A 11 49.71 -25.85 38.86
CA ALA A 11 50.03 -24.99 37.74
C ALA A 11 50.77 -25.81 36.69
N GLY A 12 50.06 -26.26 35.65
CA GLY A 12 50.68 -26.79 34.42
C GLY A 12 50.94 -25.65 33.46
N VAL A 13 52.14 -25.13 33.41
CA VAL A 13 52.61 -24.16 32.41
C VAL A 13 52.72 -24.90 31.07
N PHE A 14 51.69 -24.77 30.23
CA PHE A 14 51.78 -25.12 28.82
C PHE A 14 52.40 -23.93 28.05
N SER A 15 53.73 -23.95 27.93
CA SER A 15 54.44 -23.08 27.00
C SER A 15 54.26 -23.63 25.56
N MET A 16 53.15 -23.32 24.95
CA MET A 16 53.03 -23.50 23.50
C MET A 16 53.83 -22.41 22.80
N PRO A 17 54.69 -22.75 21.84
CA PRO A 17 55.47 -21.75 21.12
C PRO A 17 54.58 -20.92 20.24
N LEU A 18 54.22 -19.72 20.76
CA LEU A 18 53.39 -18.69 20.09
C LEU A 18 53.90 -18.34 18.68
N LEU A 19 55.15 -18.61 18.43
CA LEU A 19 55.86 -18.33 17.16
C LEU A 19 55.46 -19.23 15.99
N ARG A 20 54.89 -20.43 16.28
CA ARG A 20 54.45 -21.37 15.20
C ARG A 20 53.02 -21.12 14.74
N LEU A 21 52.22 -20.36 15.47
CA LEU A 21 50.84 -20.00 15.09
C LEU A 21 50.75 -18.73 14.25
N LEU A 22 51.82 -17.92 14.24
CA LEU A 22 51.88 -16.65 13.49
C LEU A 22 51.63 -16.83 11.99
N PRO A 23 52.25 -17.80 11.30
CA PRO A 23 52.02 -17.97 9.85
C PRO A 23 50.60 -18.47 9.54
N VAL A 24 50.00 -19.29 10.40
CA VAL A 24 48.61 -19.77 10.22
C VAL A 24 47.60 -18.63 10.39
N PHE A 25 47.85 -17.74 11.34
CA PHE A 25 47.02 -16.58 11.57
C PHE A 25 47.14 -15.56 10.41
N LEU A 26 48.36 -15.39 9.85
CA LEU A 26 48.60 -14.53 8.71
C LEU A 26 47.92 -15.05 7.42
N VAL A 27 47.91 -16.35 7.20
CA VAL A 27 47.20 -16.99 6.08
C VAL A 27 45.69 -16.88 6.26
N ALA A 28 45.15 -17.05 7.48
CA ALA A 28 43.75 -16.90 7.77
C ALA A 28 43.26 -15.44 7.57
N VAL A 29 44.04 -14.44 7.96
CA VAL A 29 43.74 -13.03 7.74
C VAL A 29 43.80 -12.67 6.25
N LEU A 30 44.74 -13.24 5.48
CA LEU A 30 44.81 -13.07 4.02
C LEU A 30 43.60 -13.70 3.30
N LEU A 31 43.10 -14.85 3.77
CA LEU A 31 41.92 -15.50 3.19
C LEU A 31 40.60 -14.78 3.51
N VAL A 32 40.50 -14.10 4.64
CA VAL A 32 39.33 -13.30 4.99
C VAL A 32 39.35 -11.96 4.27
N GLY A 33 40.53 -11.43 3.93
CA GLY A 33 40.67 -10.15 3.21
C GLY A 33 40.40 -10.21 1.70
N THR A 34 40.29 -11.41 1.11
CA THR A 34 39.91 -11.61 -0.30
C THR A 34 38.41 -11.95 -0.45
N GLY A 35 37.57 -11.57 0.51
CA GLY A 35 36.16 -11.51 0.25
C GLY A 35 35.98 -10.56 -0.92
N CYS A 36 35.80 -11.11 -2.13
CA CYS A 36 35.28 -10.35 -3.25
C CYS A 36 33.98 -9.74 -2.79
N GLU A 37 33.96 -8.44 -2.49
CA GLU A 37 32.81 -7.65 -2.80
C GLU A 37 32.70 -7.73 -4.34
N GLU A 38 32.04 -8.78 -4.84
CA GLU A 38 31.34 -8.62 -6.09
C GLU A 38 30.35 -7.49 -5.79
N ALA A 39 30.75 -6.27 -6.13
CA ALA A 39 29.80 -5.24 -6.44
C ALA A 39 28.93 -5.90 -7.52
N VAL A 40 27.78 -6.42 -7.13
CA VAL A 40 26.70 -6.72 -8.05
C VAL A 40 26.35 -5.36 -8.60
N ASP A 41 26.99 -5.02 -9.71
CA ASP A 41 26.55 -3.92 -10.53
C ASP A 41 25.22 -4.41 -11.12
N PRO A 42 24.08 -3.95 -10.66
CA PRO A 42 22.81 -4.29 -11.26
C PRO A 42 22.69 -3.50 -12.56
N VAL A 43 23.57 -3.72 -13.49
CA VAL A 43 23.37 -3.34 -14.89
C VAL A 43 22.34 -4.32 -15.40
N LEU A 44 21.10 -4.03 -15.10
CA LEU A 44 20.00 -4.51 -15.87
C LEU A 44 20.14 -3.86 -17.26
N GLU A 45 20.84 -4.53 -18.16
CA GLU A 45 20.62 -4.32 -19.60
C GLU A 45 19.22 -4.85 -19.90
N THR A 46 18.21 -4.16 -19.40
CA THR A 46 16.81 -4.46 -19.71
C THR A 46 16.34 -3.44 -20.72
N ASP A 47 15.56 -3.87 -21.70
CA ASP A 47 14.89 -2.97 -22.63
C ASP A 47 13.78 -2.16 -21.93
N GLU A 48 13.51 -2.46 -20.69
CA GLU A 48 12.52 -1.82 -19.83
C GLU A 48 12.90 -0.36 -19.53
N ALA A 49 11.94 0.55 -19.73
CA ALA A 49 12.21 1.99 -19.62
C ALA A 49 11.79 2.56 -18.27
N PHE A 50 10.62 2.16 -17.77
CA PHE A 50 10.00 2.76 -16.61
C PHE A 50 9.36 1.74 -15.69
N THR A 51 9.28 2.12 -14.43
CA THR A 51 8.37 1.54 -13.46
C THR A 51 7.16 2.45 -13.30
N LEU A 52 5.95 1.90 -13.44
CA LEU A 52 4.68 2.63 -13.40
C LEU A 52 3.86 2.13 -12.22
N TYR A 53 3.46 3.02 -11.31
CA TYR A 53 2.61 2.68 -10.17
C TYR A 53 1.44 3.63 -10.05
N GLY A 54 0.26 3.09 -10.02
CA GLY A 54 -0.95 3.88 -9.86
C GLY A 54 -2.20 3.12 -10.27
N TYR A 55 -3.29 3.83 -10.30
CA TYR A 55 -4.58 3.33 -10.75
C TYR A 55 -5.38 4.47 -11.37
N LEU A 56 -6.34 4.13 -12.21
CA LEU A 56 -7.34 5.08 -12.71
C LEU A 56 -8.59 4.98 -11.84
N ASP A 57 -8.98 6.10 -11.25
CA ASP A 57 -10.16 6.22 -10.39
C ASP A 57 -11.29 6.96 -11.10
N PRO A 58 -12.37 6.26 -11.50
CA PRO A 58 -13.50 6.90 -12.15
C PRO A 58 -14.25 7.91 -11.26
N SER A 59 -14.05 7.84 -9.94
CA SER A 59 -14.67 8.79 -9.00
C SER A 59 -13.87 10.08 -8.82
N ALA A 60 -12.61 10.11 -9.28
CA ALA A 60 -11.72 11.25 -9.12
C ALA A 60 -11.65 12.12 -10.39
N ASP A 61 -11.63 13.45 -10.20
CA ASP A 61 -11.44 14.42 -11.29
C ASP A 61 -9.98 14.62 -11.69
N MET A 62 -9.05 14.08 -10.89
CA MET A 62 -7.62 14.13 -11.13
C MET A 62 -7.01 12.76 -10.91
N GLN A 63 -6.31 12.27 -11.92
CA GLN A 63 -5.58 11.02 -11.88
C GLN A 63 -4.11 11.27 -11.55
N ALA A 64 -3.45 10.31 -10.90
CA ALA A 64 -2.04 10.40 -10.55
C ALA A 64 -1.37 9.03 -10.63
N VAL A 65 -0.17 8.98 -11.22
CA VAL A 65 0.68 7.79 -11.26
C VAL A 65 2.12 8.16 -10.92
N ARG A 66 2.82 7.26 -10.25
CA ARG A 66 4.27 7.39 -10.04
C ARG A 66 4.99 6.77 -11.22
N VAL A 67 6.00 7.45 -11.70
CA VAL A 67 6.85 6.98 -12.79
C VAL A 67 8.31 7.08 -12.34
N PHE A 68 9.05 5.99 -12.49
CA PHE A 68 10.49 5.94 -12.22
C PHE A 68 11.21 5.45 -13.47
N SER A 69 12.33 6.08 -13.80
CA SER A 69 13.21 5.56 -14.83
C SER A 69 13.98 4.35 -14.30
N ILE A 70 14.04 3.29 -15.11
CA ILE A 70 14.90 2.13 -14.87
C ILE A 70 16.26 2.44 -15.49
N ASP A 71 16.94 3.44 -14.96
CA ASP A 71 18.34 3.70 -15.30
C ASP A 71 19.19 3.03 -14.21
N GLY A 72 20.22 2.30 -14.56
CA GLY A 72 21.03 1.45 -13.70
C GLY A 72 21.63 2.06 -12.42
N MET A 73 21.12 3.18 -11.97
CA MET A 73 21.45 3.82 -10.70
C MET A 73 20.19 4.05 -9.87
N LEU A 74 19.82 3.09 -9.07
CA LEU A 74 18.72 3.18 -8.09
C LEU A 74 18.86 4.29 -7.02
N GLN A 75 19.97 5.07 -7.03
CA GLN A 75 20.30 5.89 -5.86
C GLN A 75 20.32 7.40 -6.06
N ASN A 76 20.13 7.93 -7.25
CA ASN A 76 20.19 9.39 -7.45
C ASN A 76 19.04 9.91 -8.31
N VAL A 77 17.82 9.85 -7.76
CA VAL A 77 16.72 10.62 -8.35
C VAL A 77 17.01 12.10 -8.12
N GLN A 78 17.27 12.81 -9.20
CA GLN A 78 17.52 14.24 -9.14
C GLN A 78 16.19 15.01 -9.12
N ALA A 79 16.19 16.19 -8.47
CA ALA A 79 15.04 17.09 -8.47
C ALA A 79 14.95 17.88 -9.80
N VAL A 80 14.98 17.18 -10.92
CA VAL A 80 14.81 17.70 -12.28
C VAL A 80 13.67 16.93 -12.94
N PRO A 81 12.95 17.51 -13.90
CA PRO A 81 11.92 16.79 -14.63
C PRO A 81 12.42 15.45 -15.18
N LEU A 82 11.60 14.42 -15.06
CA LEU A 82 11.92 13.12 -15.60
C LEU A 82 11.91 13.17 -17.13
N ASP A 83 12.88 12.54 -17.76
CA ASP A 83 12.86 12.34 -19.21
C ASP A 83 11.79 11.30 -19.59
N ALA A 84 10.54 11.71 -19.49
CA ALA A 84 9.38 10.91 -19.79
C ALA A 84 8.24 11.78 -20.34
N SER A 85 7.60 11.31 -21.39
CA SER A 85 6.30 11.78 -21.87
C SER A 85 5.26 10.74 -21.49
N VAL A 86 4.32 11.12 -20.62
CA VAL A 86 3.28 10.21 -20.14
C VAL A 86 1.94 10.63 -20.70
N ARG A 87 1.18 9.67 -21.25
CA ARG A 87 -0.17 9.88 -21.77
C ARG A 87 -1.06 8.70 -21.49
N THR A 88 -2.35 8.96 -21.35
CA THR A 88 -3.40 7.95 -21.32
C THR A 88 -4.19 8.02 -22.62
N ILE A 89 -4.53 6.87 -23.16
CA ILE A 89 -5.33 6.72 -24.37
C ILE A 89 -6.60 5.96 -24.00
N ASN A 90 -7.76 6.58 -24.19
CA ASN A 90 -9.02 5.85 -24.14
C ASN A 90 -9.11 4.94 -25.38
N ARG A 91 -9.03 3.63 -25.16
CA ARG A 91 -9.02 2.64 -26.26
C ARG A 91 -10.35 2.52 -26.98
N ALA A 92 -11.45 2.99 -26.38
CA ALA A 92 -12.77 2.98 -27.01
C ALA A 92 -12.98 4.16 -27.95
N THR A 93 -12.45 5.34 -27.60
CA THR A 93 -12.67 6.58 -28.35
C THR A 93 -11.44 7.06 -29.11
N GLY A 94 -10.24 6.65 -28.70
CA GLY A 94 -8.97 7.15 -29.20
C GLY A 94 -8.58 8.51 -28.61
N GLU A 95 -9.31 9.02 -27.61
CA GLU A 95 -8.98 10.27 -26.96
C GLU A 95 -7.69 10.12 -26.15
N GLU A 96 -6.80 11.09 -26.27
CA GLU A 96 -5.53 11.12 -25.56
C GLU A 96 -5.49 12.24 -24.50
N VAL A 97 -4.97 11.91 -23.31
CA VAL A 97 -4.71 12.87 -22.24
C VAL A 97 -3.24 12.85 -21.90
N VAL A 98 -2.59 14.01 -22.00
CA VAL A 98 -1.17 14.17 -21.65
C VAL A 98 -1.05 14.54 -20.17
N TRP A 99 -0.13 13.88 -19.49
CA TRP A 99 0.12 14.07 -18.06
C TRP A 99 1.29 15.03 -17.83
N ARG A 100 1.31 15.63 -16.64
CA ARG A 100 2.33 16.58 -16.21
C ARG A 100 3.14 15.99 -15.06
N ASP A 101 4.44 16.10 -15.13
CA ASP A 101 5.35 15.71 -14.05
C ASP A 101 5.26 16.72 -12.90
N SER A 102 5.20 16.19 -11.68
CA SER A 102 5.34 16.92 -10.42
C SER A 102 6.39 16.24 -9.56
N ILE A 103 7.44 16.97 -9.26
CA ILE A 103 8.53 16.52 -8.41
C ILE A 103 8.09 16.67 -6.95
N ILE A 104 8.12 15.58 -6.20
CA ILE A 104 7.82 15.58 -4.77
C ILE A 104 9.06 15.18 -3.98
N THR A 105 9.21 15.78 -2.80
CA THR A 105 10.22 15.37 -1.83
C THR A 105 9.52 14.74 -0.65
N TYR A 106 9.82 13.47 -0.39
CA TYR A 106 9.28 12.74 0.75
C TYR A 106 9.93 13.17 2.07
N ARG A 107 9.37 12.72 3.20
CA ARG A 107 9.89 13.06 4.55
C ARG A 107 11.32 12.57 4.80
N ASP A 108 11.70 11.46 4.18
CA ASP A 108 13.05 10.88 4.20
C ASP A 108 14.02 11.56 3.25
N ARG A 109 13.60 12.64 2.55
CA ARG A 109 14.32 13.39 1.52
C ARG A 109 14.49 12.64 0.21
N THR A 110 13.87 11.51 0.01
CA THR A 110 13.81 10.89 -1.31
C THR A 110 12.95 11.74 -2.25
N ILE A 111 13.29 11.70 -3.53
CA ILE A 111 12.59 12.43 -4.58
C ILE A 111 11.77 11.45 -5.38
N GLY A 112 10.56 11.83 -5.71
CA GLY A 112 9.69 11.04 -6.57
C GLY A 112 9.05 11.89 -7.65
N HIS A 113 8.71 11.26 -8.77
CA HIS A 113 7.97 11.85 -9.87
C HIS A 113 6.54 11.33 -9.85
N ILE A 114 5.59 12.25 -9.71
CA ILE A 114 4.17 11.95 -9.85
C ILE A 114 3.67 12.65 -11.10
N PHE A 115 3.28 11.85 -12.05
CA PHE A 115 2.57 12.36 -13.22
C PHE A 115 1.09 12.46 -12.89
N HIS A 116 0.48 13.59 -13.23
CA HIS A 116 -0.93 13.83 -12.97
C HIS A 116 -1.61 14.48 -14.18
N ALA A 117 -2.90 14.18 -14.32
CA ALA A 117 -3.75 14.76 -15.35
C ALA A 117 -5.16 15.00 -14.81
N ARG A 118 -5.78 16.10 -15.25
CA ARG A 118 -7.19 16.38 -14.93
C ARG A 118 -8.08 15.78 -15.99
N PHE A 119 -8.65 14.64 -15.68
CA PHE A 119 -9.75 14.03 -16.43
C PHE A 119 -10.45 13.03 -15.49
N ARG A 120 -11.71 12.79 -15.75
CA ARG A 120 -12.46 11.73 -15.11
C ARG A 120 -12.42 10.52 -16.01
N ALA A 121 -11.87 9.41 -15.51
CA ALA A 121 -11.95 8.15 -16.22
C ALA A 121 -13.41 7.67 -16.29
N GLU A 122 -13.84 7.16 -17.41
CA GLU A 122 -15.17 6.58 -17.57
C GLU A 122 -15.19 5.18 -16.95
N HIS A 123 -16.34 4.77 -16.41
CA HIS A 123 -16.54 3.41 -15.94
C HIS A 123 -16.54 2.40 -17.09
N ASP A 124 -16.18 1.16 -16.81
CA ASP A 124 -16.17 0.02 -17.74
C ASP A 124 -15.44 0.30 -19.06
N THR A 125 -14.40 1.10 -19.01
CA THR A 125 -13.72 1.63 -20.20
C THR A 125 -12.26 1.18 -20.24
N PRO A 126 -11.80 0.66 -21.41
CA PRO A 126 -10.41 0.27 -21.60
C PRO A 126 -9.53 1.51 -21.84
N TYR A 127 -8.43 1.60 -21.09
CA TYR A 127 -7.43 2.63 -21.22
C TYR A 127 -6.05 2.00 -21.38
N GLN A 128 -5.17 2.72 -22.09
CA GLN A 128 -3.73 2.46 -22.04
C GLN A 128 -3.01 3.65 -21.42
N LEU A 129 -2.17 3.41 -20.44
CA LEU A 129 -1.16 4.37 -20.01
C LEU A 129 0.15 4.04 -20.71
N LEU A 130 0.78 5.05 -21.30
CA LEU A 130 2.04 4.94 -22.03
C LEU A 130 3.02 5.99 -21.51
N ALA A 131 4.21 5.56 -21.08
CA ALA A 131 5.34 6.41 -20.75
C ALA A 131 6.43 6.19 -21.81
N THR A 132 6.91 7.26 -22.42
CA THR A 132 7.91 7.21 -23.50
C THR A 132 9.09 8.11 -23.14
N ARG A 133 10.30 7.60 -23.26
CA ARG A 133 11.56 8.33 -23.05
C ARG A 133 12.02 8.97 -24.36
N SER A 134 12.89 9.98 -24.27
CA SER A 134 13.41 10.70 -25.44
C SER A 134 14.19 9.82 -26.41
N ASP A 135 14.77 8.71 -25.96
CA ASP A 135 15.47 7.71 -26.78
C ASP A 135 14.52 6.74 -27.53
N GLY A 136 13.20 6.87 -27.30
CA GLY A 136 12.15 6.06 -27.94
C GLY A 136 11.77 4.80 -27.18
N ARG A 137 12.46 4.44 -26.08
CA ARG A 137 12.02 3.36 -25.20
C ARG A 137 10.72 3.75 -24.49
N SER A 138 9.86 2.79 -24.24
CA SER A 138 8.56 3.06 -23.62
C SER A 138 8.15 1.89 -22.74
N SER A 139 7.34 2.20 -21.73
CA SER A 139 6.62 1.21 -20.93
C SER A 139 5.12 1.51 -21.02
N SER A 140 4.30 0.49 -21.08
CA SER A 140 2.85 0.67 -21.18
C SER A 140 2.07 -0.31 -20.34
N VAL A 141 0.84 0.06 -20.00
CA VAL A 141 -0.11 -0.81 -19.31
C VAL A 141 -1.50 -0.60 -19.90
N ASP A 142 -2.16 -1.69 -20.25
CA ASP A 142 -3.57 -1.71 -20.61
C ASP A 142 -4.39 -2.05 -19.36
N VAL A 143 -5.36 -1.21 -19.06
CA VAL A 143 -6.23 -1.35 -17.88
C VAL A 143 -7.69 -1.14 -18.30
N ARG A 144 -8.60 -1.79 -17.58
CA ARG A 144 -10.04 -1.52 -17.70
C ARG A 144 -10.54 -0.99 -16.37
N THR A 145 -11.18 0.16 -16.39
CA THR A 145 -11.83 0.70 -15.19
C THR A 145 -13.03 -0.19 -14.81
N PRO A 146 -13.31 -0.35 -13.52
CA PRO A 146 -14.46 -1.12 -13.08
C PRO A 146 -15.77 -0.47 -13.56
N PRO A 147 -16.84 -1.27 -13.77
CA PRO A 147 -18.16 -0.74 -14.03
C PRO A 147 -18.67 0.09 -12.85
N ASP A 148 -19.65 0.93 -13.10
CA ASP A 148 -20.36 1.64 -12.04
C ASP A 148 -21.21 0.63 -11.26
N GLY A 149 -20.83 0.41 -10.01
CA GLY A 149 -21.47 -0.58 -9.15
C GLY A 149 -22.53 0.08 -8.27
N GLU A 150 -23.66 -0.59 -8.14
CA GLU A 150 -24.73 -0.16 -7.24
C GLU A 150 -24.64 -0.87 -5.90
N ALA A 151 -24.69 -0.09 -4.81
CA ALA A 151 -24.80 -0.62 -3.45
C ALA A 151 -26.26 -0.62 -3.02
N THR A 152 -26.70 -1.75 -2.47
CA THR A 152 -28.02 -1.88 -1.87
C THR A 152 -27.92 -2.40 -0.43
N ILE A 153 -28.84 -1.97 0.42
CA ILE A 153 -28.98 -2.60 1.75
C ILE A 153 -29.66 -3.94 1.52
N SER A 154 -28.91 -5.03 1.69
CA SER A 154 -29.41 -6.38 1.50
C SER A 154 -30.10 -6.92 2.75
N ASN A 155 -29.65 -6.53 3.93
CA ASN A 155 -30.22 -7.00 5.19
C ASN A 155 -29.97 -6.03 6.33
N ILE A 156 -30.93 -5.95 7.27
CA ILE A 156 -30.75 -5.30 8.56
C ILE A 156 -31.23 -6.28 9.62
N PHE A 157 -30.31 -6.77 10.41
CA PHE A 157 -30.60 -7.68 11.51
C PHE A 157 -30.40 -6.97 12.84
N SER A 158 -31.41 -7.03 13.71
CA SER A 158 -31.33 -6.45 15.04
C SER A 158 -31.73 -7.51 16.09
N ALA A 159 -30.77 -7.84 16.97
CA ALA A 159 -31.03 -8.76 18.09
C ALA A 159 -30.24 -8.35 19.33
N ARG A 160 -30.89 -8.29 20.47
CA ARG A 160 -30.27 -8.10 21.80
C ARG A 160 -29.24 -6.92 21.82
N SER A 161 -29.63 -5.75 21.39
CA SER A 161 -28.78 -4.56 21.29
C SER A 161 -27.64 -4.62 20.26
N GLN A 162 -27.61 -5.61 19.42
CA GLN A 162 -26.71 -5.67 18.28
C GLN A 162 -27.47 -5.32 17.00
N VAL A 163 -26.88 -4.48 16.18
CA VAL A 163 -27.36 -4.15 14.84
C VAL A 163 -26.30 -4.60 13.87
N LEU A 164 -26.67 -5.44 12.93
CA LEU A 164 -25.87 -5.81 11.77
C LEU A 164 -26.54 -5.21 10.54
N VAL A 165 -25.79 -4.51 9.74
CA VAL A 165 -26.22 -3.98 8.43
C VAL A 165 -25.36 -4.65 7.38
N GLU A 166 -26.00 -5.25 6.39
CA GLU A 166 -25.34 -5.85 5.24
C GLU A 166 -25.65 -5.03 4.00
N LEU A 167 -24.60 -4.60 3.32
CA LEU A 167 -24.67 -3.97 2.03
C LEU A 167 -24.20 -4.96 0.98
N ALA A 168 -24.91 -5.02 -0.14
CA ALA A 168 -24.51 -5.80 -1.29
C ALA A 168 -24.16 -4.88 -2.45
N TRP A 169 -23.08 -5.20 -3.13
CA TRP A 169 -22.68 -4.61 -4.41
C TRP A 169 -22.95 -5.62 -5.52
N SER A 170 -23.70 -5.20 -6.49
CA SER A 170 -23.91 -5.95 -7.72
C SER A 170 -23.21 -5.26 -8.89
N ASN A 171 -22.97 -6.01 -9.94
CA ASN A 171 -22.37 -5.53 -11.17
C ASN A 171 -20.93 -4.96 -11.00
N VAL A 172 -20.20 -5.49 -10.01
CA VAL A 172 -18.79 -5.15 -9.79
C VAL A 172 -17.95 -6.41 -9.84
N PRO A 173 -16.78 -6.39 -10.50
CA PRO A 173 -15.94 -7.58 -10.62
C PRO A 173 -15.38 -8.03 -9.27
N ARG A 174 -14.89 -7.07 -8.48
CA ARG A 174 -14.28 -7.38 -7.17
C ARG A 174 -14.38 -6.20 -6.23
N VAL A 175 -14.73 -6.46 -4.98
CA VAL A 175 -14.59 -5.53 -3.86
C VAL A 175 -13.43 -5.98 -2.99
N ILE A 176 -12.39 -5.18 -2.88
CA ILE A 176 -11.15 -5.55 -2.16
C ILE A 176 -11.09 -5.03 -0.74
N GLN A 177 -11.76 -3.93 -0.47
CA GLN A 177 -11.80 -3.31 0.85
C GLN A 177 -13.07 -2.47 1.00
N ALA A 178 -13.52 -2.31 2.24
CA ALA A 178 -14.53 -1.33 2.60
C ALA A 178 -14.06 -0.49 3.79
N GLU A 179 -14.36 0.79 3.74
CA GLU A 179 -14.21 1.72 4.85
C GLU A 179 -15.59 2.13 5.35
N VAL A 180 -15.75 2.15 6.65
CA VAL A 180 -16.98 2.59 7.32
C VAL A 180 -16.67 3.87 8.08
N SER A 181 -17.40 4.93 7.78
CA SER A 181 -17.31 6.20 8.49
C SER A 181 -18.55 6.38 9.36
N TYR A 182 -18.36 6.49 10.64
CA TYR A 182 -19.41 6.82 11.60
C TYR A 182 -19.43 8.32 11.88
N PHE A 183 -20.57 8.93 11.64
CA PHE A 183 -20.82 10.32 12.05
C PHE A 183 -21.57 10.28 13.37
N VAL A 184 -20.94 10.79 14.41
CA VAL A 184 -21.44 10.69 15.76
C VAL A 184 -21.51 12.07 16.41
N SER A 185 -22.57 12.31 17.18
CA SER A 185 -22.73 13.50 18.00
C SER A 185 -22.38 13.20 19.45
N VAL A 186 -21.54 14.05 20.02
CA VAL A 186 -21.15 14.01 21.42
C VAL A 186 -21.73 15.24 22.12
N PRO A 187 -22.57 15.07 23.16
CA PRO A 187 -23.08 16.19 23.93
C PRO A 187 -21.95 16.92 24.64
N PHE A 188 -21.99 18.25 24.66
CA PHE A 188 -21.10 19.01 25.53
C PHE A 188 -21.41 18.73 27.03
N PRO A 189 -20.43 18.87 27.92
CA PRO A 189 -20.61 18.59 29.34
C PRO A 189 -21.72 19.43 29.99
N ASP A 190 -22.02 20.61 29.45
CA ASP A 190 -23.10 21.50 29.89
C ASP A 190 -24.48 21.17 29.26
N GLY A 191 -24.51 20.22 28.33
CA GLY A 191 -25.72 19.77 27.67
C GLY A 191 -26.33 20.77 26.68
N THR A 192 -25.61 21.84 26.36
CA THR A 192 -26.13 22.96 25.55
C THR A 192 -26.02 22.77 24.06
N ASP A 193 -25.10 21.89 23.62
CA ASP A 193 -24.84 21.64 22.20
C ASP A 193 -24.28 20.24 21.96
N THR A 194 -24.20 19.84 20.70
CA THR A 194 -23.53 18.60 20.26
C THR A 194 -22.51 18.93 19.18
N THR A 195 -21.41 18.19 19.16
CA THR A 195 -20.45 18.25 18.05
C THR A 195 -20.50 16.95 17.26
N THR A 196 -20.55 17.04 15.95
CA THR A 196 -20.48 15.88 15.06
C THR A 196 -19.02 15.57 14.74
N VAL A 197 -18.61 14.33 14.97
CA VAL A 197 -17.27 13.84 14.69
C VAL A 197 -17.36 12.66 13.75
N ARG A 198 -16.45 12.61 12.78
CA ARG A 198 -16.30 11.47 11.88
C ARG A 198 -15.26 10.51 12.48
N VAL A 199 -15.63 9.22 12.57
CA VAL A 199 -14.73 8.14 12.98
C VAL A 199 -14.66 7.12 11.86
N ASP A 200 -13.50 6.96 11.27
CA ASP A 200 -13.27 6.04 10.16
C ASP A 200 -12.75 4.69 10.68
N ILE A 201 -13.35 3.62 10.23
CA ILE A 201 -12.94 2.26 10.55
C ILE A 201 -12.66 1.53 9.24
N LYS A 202 -11.39 1.17 9.03
CA LYS A 202 -11.00 0.30 7.93
C LYS A 202 -11.43 -1.12 8.27
N SER A 203 -12.36 -1.67 7.52
CA SER A 203 -12.92 -2.99 7.79
C SER A 203 -12.61 -3.98 6.69
N ALA A 204 -12.06 -5.13 7.04
CA ALA A 204 -11.89 -6.27 6.13
C ALA A 204 -13.17 -7.14 6.02
N ARG A 205 -14.35 -6.60 6.34
CA ARG A 205 -15.63 -7.34 6.39
C ARG A 205 -16.27 -7.43 5.00
N VAL A 206 -15.47 -7.77 4.01
CA VAL A 206 -15.89 -7.95 2.63
C VAL A 206 -15.98 -9.45 2.36
N ALA A 207 -17.05 -9.89 1.75
CA ALA A 207 -17.23 -11.27 1.34
C ALA A 207 -17.84 -11.35 -0.06
N GLU A 208 -17.34 -12.27 -0.87
CA GLU A 208 -17.93 -12.65 -2.14
C GLU A 208 -19.06 -13.67 -1.88
N ASN A 209 -20.19 -13.44 -2.51
CA ASN A 209 -21.35 -14.31 -2.42
C ASN A 209 -21.40 -15.29 -3.60
N SER A 210 -22.19 -16.35 -3.47
CA SER A 210 -22.31 -17.40 -4.50
C SER A 210 -22.96 -16.97 -5.82
N ASP A 211 -23.53 -15.78 -5.86
CA ASP A 211 -24.22 -15.18 -7.01
C ASP A 211 -23.41 -14.08 -7.71
N ASN A 212 -22.08 -14.05 -7.48
CA ASN A 212 -21.16 -13.02 -7.96
C ASN A 212 -21.50 -11.61 -7.46
N THR A 213 -22.16 -11.51 -6.33
CA THR A 213 -22.32 -10.26 -5.61
C THR A 213 -21.30 -10.16 -4.47
N TRP A 214 -21.02 -8.95 -4.06
CA TRP A 214 -20.12 -8.68 -2.95
C TRP A 214 -20.90 -8.10 -1.78
N SER A 215 -20.60 -8.54 -0.57
CA SER A 215 -21.24 -8.02 0.63
C SER A 215 -20.24 -7.41 1.60
N VAL A 216 -20.70 -6.38 2.28
CA VAL A 216 -19.97 -5.73 3.38
C VAL A 216 -20.88 -5.75 4.61
N SER A 217 -20.36 -6.34 5.68
CA SER A 217 -21.06 -6.40 6.95
C SER A 217 -20.59 -5.29 7.88
N ILE A 218 -21.53 -4.50 8.39
CA ILE A 218 -21.28 -3.41 9.33
C ILE A 218 -21.91 -3.79 10.66
N LEU A 219 -21.13 -3.73 11.73
CA LEU A 219 -21.58 -4.03 13.09
C LEU A 219 -21.35 -2.81 14.01
N PRO A 220 -22.23 -1.81 14.00
CA PRO A 220 -22.04 -0.57 14.77
C PRO A 220 -21.82 -0.83 16.27
N SER A 221 -22.54 -1.81 16.84
CA SER A 221 -22.36 -2.22 18.25
C SER A 221 -20.98 -2.83 18.53
N GLY A 222 -20.36 -3.48 17.56
CA GLY A 222 -18.98 -4.00 17.66
C GLY A 222 -17.95 -2.90 17.54
N ASP A 223 -18.25 -1.86 16.77
CA ASP A 223 -17.35 -0.76 16.50
C ASP A 223 -17.41 0.35 17.56
N ILE A 224 -18.40 0.29 18.47
CA ILE A 224 -18.60 1.31 19.50
C ILE A 224 -17.35 1.55 20.37
N GLY A 225 -16.61 0.48 20.69
CA GLY A 225 -15.38 0.58 21.47
C GLY A 225 -14.28 1.35 20.75
N VAL A 226 -14.19 1.20 19.42
CA VAL A 226 -13.24 1.95 18.58
C VAL A 226 -13.66 3.42 18.53
N ILE A 227 -14.96 3.70 18.39
CA ILE A 227 -15.52 5.05 18.39
C ILE A 227 -15.20 5.76 19.70
N PHE A 228 -15.50 5.14 20.85
CA PHE A 228 -15.17 5.71 22.16
C PHE A 228 -13.67 5.95 22.34
N SER A 229 -12.83 5.03 21.89
CA SER A 229 -11.36 5.16 21.96
C SER A 229 -10.87 6.32 21.09
N ALA A 230 -11.37 6.44 19.85
CA ALA A 230 -10.98 7.50 18.93
C ALA A 230 -11.35 8.90 19.47
N LEU A 231 -12.48 9.00 20.16
CA LEU A 231 -12.97 10.22 20.77
C LEU A 231 -12.43 10.47 22.17
N GLN A 232 -11.62 9.56 22.72
CA GLN A 232 -11.09 9.60 24.10
C GLN A 232 -12.21 9.66 25.16
N LEU A 233 -13.35 9.03 24.89
CA LEU A 233 -14.50 8.96 25.76
C LEU A 233 -14.48 7.67 26.61
N GLN A 234 -15.21 7.68 27.73
CA GLN A 234 -15.33 6.55 28.63
C GLN A 234 -16.66 5.82 28.44
N PRO A 235 -16.65 4.55 28.02
CA PRO A 235 -17.87 3.75 27.94
C PRO A 235 -18.60 3.68 29.29
N GLY A 236 -19.93 3.88 29.26
CA GLY A 236 -20.78 3.88 30.47
C GLY A 236 -20.82 5.19 31.25
N ARG A 237 -19.94 6.14 30.94
CA ARG A 237 -19.97 7.48 31.52
C ARG A 237 -20.43 8.51 30.48
N ASP A 238 -19.85 8.44 29.30
CA ASP A 238 -20.10 9.38 28.23
C ASP A 238 -21.16 8.81 27.26
N THR A 239 -21.88 9.68 26.60
CA THR A 239 -22.93 9.30 25.63
C THR A 239 -22.51 9.71 24.23
N VAL A 240 -22.74 8.84 23.26
CA VAL A 240 -22.53 9.11 21.85
C VAL A 240 -23.80 8.76 21.10
N PHE A 241 -24.25 9.64 20.22
CA PHE A 241 -25.36 9.39 19.31
C PHE A 241 -24.82 9.13 17.91
N LEU A 242 -25.32 8.08 17.28
CA LEU A 242 -25.01 7.75 15.90
C LEU A 242 -25.97 8.54 14.99
N ASP A 243 -25.42 9.47 14.20
CA ASP A 243 -26.18 10.32 13.29
C ASP A 243 -26.27 9.72 11.88
N ASN A 244 -25.13 9.20 11.38
CA ASN A 244 -25.05 8.62 10.05
C ASN A 244 -23.92 7.59 9.93
N ILE A 245 -24.06 6.70 8.96
CA ILE A 245 -23.02 5.74 8.55
C ILE A 245 -22.81 5.90 7.06
N GLU A 246 -21.60 6.19 6.67
CA GLU A 246 -21.16 6.18 5.28
C GLU A 246 -20.27 4.96 5.05
N VAL A 247 -20.48 4.26 3.95
CA VAL A 247 -19.66 3.11 3.57
C VAL A 247 -19.08 3.38 2.20
N ARG A 248 -17.77 3.25 2.11
CA ARG A 248 -17.02 3.34 0.86
C ARG A 248 -16.40 1.99 0.55
N ALA A 249 -16.76 1.40 -0.58
CA ALA A 249 -16.13 0.20 -1.09
C ALA A 249 -15.09 0.55 -2.15
N PHE A 250 -13.98 -0.18 -2.13
CA PHE A 250 -12.95 -0.10 -3.16
C PHE A 250 -13.17 -1.26 -4.13
N VAL A 251 -13.53 -0.90 -5.35
CA VAL A 251 -13.83 -1.83 -6.44
C VAL A 251 -12.67 -1.84 -7.42
N THR A 252 -12.28 -3.02 -7.88
CA THR A 252 -11.22 -3.17 -8.88
C THR A 252 -11.69 -3.99 -10.07
N SER A 253 -10.94 -3.95 -11.19
CA SER A 253 -11.12 -4.88 -12.30
C SER A 253 -10.78 -6.32 -11.87
N GLU A 254 -11.17 -7.30 -12.69
CA GLU A 254 -10.88 -8.73 -12.47
C GLU A 254 -9.37 -9.00 -12.48
N ASP A 255 -8.63 -8.28 -13.32
CA ASP A 255 -7.20 -8.47 -13.53
C ASP A 255 -6.34 -7.92 -12.39
N TRP A 256 -6.96 -7.25 -11.42
CA TRP A 256 -6.21 -6.65 -10.32
C TRP A 256 -5.94 -7.66 -9.20
N GLU A 257 -4.68 -7.93 -8.94
CA GLU A 257 -4.25 -8.75 -7.82
C GLU A 257 -3.53 -7.91 -6.77
N SER A 258 -4.05 -7.95 -5.55
CA SER A 258 -3.34 -7.34 -4.42
C SER A 258 -2.28 -8.30 -3.90
N PRO A 259 -1.02 -7.89 -3.79
CA PRO A 259 0.06 -8.75 -3.32
C PRO A 259 -0.13 -9.28 -1.89
N VAL A 260 -0.99 -8.68 -1.10
CA VAL A 260 -1.29 -9.05 0.31
C VAL A 260 -2.77 -9.24 0.61
N GLY A 261 -3.62 -9.31 -0.41
CA GLY A 261 -5.07 -9.51 -0.23
C GLY A 261 -5.82 -8.29 0.34
N ALA A 262 -5.17 -7.14 0.49
CA ALA A 262 -5.76 -5.88 0.91
C ALA A 262 -5.32 -4.76 -0.02
N PHE A 263 -6.21 -3.79 -0.25
CA PHE A 263 -5.84 -2.58 -0.99
C PHE A 263 -4.99 -1.70 -0.07
N ASP A 264 -3.71 -1.63 -0.35
CA ASP A 264 -2.80 -0.71 0.32
C ASP A 264 -2.10 0.16 -0.72
N PRO A 265 -2.45 1.45 -0.82
CA PRO A 265 -1.80 2.36 -1.76
C PRO A 265 -0.29 2.49 -1.56
N GLU A 266 0.22 2.22 -0.35
CA GLU A 266 1.66 2.25 -0.07
C GLU A 266 2.37 1.02 -0.65
N LEU A 267 1.69 -0.13 -0.73
CA LEU A 267 2.23 -1.34 -1.34
C LEU A 267 2.29 -1.26 -2.87
N LEU A 268 1.38 -0.52 -3.49
CA LEU A 268 1.40 -0.29 -4.95
C LEU A 268 2.68 0.43 -5.42
N VAL A 269 3.42 1.02 -4.50
CA VAL A 269 4.65 1.76 -4.81
C VAL A 269 5.92 0.97 -4.48
N GLN A 270 5.80 -0.31 -4.07
CA GLN A 270 6.96 -1.16 -3.77
C GLN A 270 7.37 -1.96 -5.00
N PRO A 271 8.66 -1.92 -5.40
CA PRO A 271 9.15 -2.68 -6.54
C PRO A 271 9.00 -4.19 -6.35
N GLY A 272 8.64 -4.90 -7.43
CA GLY A 272 8.81 -6.34 -7.54
C GLY A 272 7.70 -7.21 -6.96
N THR A 273 6.49 -6.68 -6.72
CA THR A 273 5.37 -7.46 -6.21
C THR A 273 4.55 -8.12 -7.32
N PHE A 274 4.03 -7.37 -8.24
CA PHE A 274 3.25 -7.84 -9.39
C PHE A 274 3.42 -6.82 -10.50
N SER A 275 3.50 -7.24 -11.73
CA SER A 275 3.59 -6.31 -12.85
C SER A 275 2.64 -6.73 -13.96
N ASN A 276 1.79 -5.79 -14.36
CA ASN A 276 1.00 -5.84 -15.58
C ASN A 276 1.47 -4.79 -16.61
N VAL A 277 2.68 -4.29 -16.43
CA VAL A 277 3.32 -3.29 -17.31
C VAL A 277 4.17 -3.99 -18.34
N ASP A 278 3.91 -3.71 -19.61
CA ASP A 278 4.70 -4.16 -20.74
C ASP A 278 5.95 -3.28 -20.88
N ASP A 279 7.11 -3.92 -21.11
CA ASP A 279 8.42 -3.26 -21.22
C ASP A 279 8.73 -2.35 -20.00
N GLY A 280 8.33 -2.82 -18.80
CA GLY A 280 8.51 -2.10 -17.55
C GLY A 280 8.09 -2.91 -16.33
N PHE A 281 7.97 -2.22 -15.20
CA PHE A 281 7.48 -2.80 -13.94
C PHE A 281 6.33 -1.96 -13.36
N GLY A 282 5.42 -2.60 -12.57
CA GLY A 282 4.35 -1.89 -11.87
C GLY A 282 3.16 -2.74 -11.50
#